data_0c66e39a285f81106876167cb46a5cce
#
_entry.id   0c66e39a285f81106876167cb46a5cce
#
_cell.length_a   1.000
_cell.length_b   1.000
_cell.length_c   1.000
_cell.angle_alpha   90.00
_cell.angle_beta   90.00
_cell.angle_gamma   90.00
#
_symmetry.space_group_name_H-M   'P 1'
#
loop_
_entity.id
_entity.type
_entity.pdbx_description
1 polymer ?
#
loop_
_entity_poly.entity_id
_entity_poly.type
_entity_poly.pdbx_seq_one_letter_code
_entity_poly.pdbx_strand_id
1 'polypeptide(L)'
;MREVVLDTETTGLDFETGDKIVEIGIIELDNHVPTGKSFHYYLNPERESNPQALKIHGLTNAFLKDKPKFIDIVDKFIEFISDSKIIIHNASFDIGFINNELRICDYDELDKLCIIDTLFLAKTKFPGQSVNLDSLCRKFNIDISDREIHGALKDAKLLANVYLELIGGKQTRLEFNDELDVSDVTKADAISNIQSLYANKKIRAKRNTLLNSEDYVLHKKSIKEISNNIWEKLKN
;
A
#
# COMPACT_ATOMS: atom_id res chain seq x y z
N MET A 1 -0.77 -11.42 4.75
CA MET A 1 -1.52 -11.37 3.47
C MET A 1 -0.55 -10.98 2.38
N ARG A 2 -0.43 -11.83 1.36
CA ARG A 2 0.50 -11.59 0.25
C ARG A 2 -0.06 -10.56 -0.73
N GLU A 3 0.74 -9.58 -1.09
CA GLU A 3 0.41 -8.52 -2.03
C GLU A 3 1.57 -8.34 -3.01
N VAL A 4 1.29 -7.90 -4.21
CA VAL A 4 2.30 -7.52 -5.20
C VAL A 4 1.99 -6.14 -5.73
N VAL A 5 3.00 -5.30 -5.85
CA VAL A 5 2.90 -3.98 -6.47
C VAL A 5 3.51 -4.07 -7.84
N LEU A 6 2.72 -3.72 -8.85
CA LEU A 6 3.06 -3.91 -10.25
C LEU A 6 3.01 -2.59 -11.00
N ASP A 7 3.93 -2.42 -11.93
CA ASP A 7 3.97 -1.35 -12.91
C ASP A 7 4.52 -1.89 -14.23
N THR A 8 4.12 -1.29 -15.37
CA THR A 8 4.58 -1.68 -16.71
C THR A 8 4.99 -0.48 -17.53
N GLU A 9 6.01 -0.67 -18.40
CA GLU A 9 6.31 0.24 -19.50
C GLU A 9 5.88 -0.41 -20.83
N THR A 10 5.41 0.41 -21.77
CA THR A 10 4.79 -0.06 -23.01
C THR A 10 5.30 0.67 -24.24
N THR A 11 5.12 0.10 -25.44
CA THR A 11 5.49 0.75 -26.71
C THR A 11 4.62 1.96 -27.04
N GLY A 12 3.45 2.08 -26.40
CA GLY A 12 2.48 3.14 -26.63
C GLY A 12 1.31 3.04 -25.67
N LEU A 13 0.18 3.63 -26.00
CA LEU A 13 -0.94 3.81 -25.06
C LEU A 13 -2.10 2.84 -25.27
N ASP A 14 -2.10 2.06 -26.34
CA ASP A 14 -3.28 1.32 -26.78
C ASP A 14 -2.92 -0.09 -27.27
N PHE A 15 -3.19 -1.07 -26.43
CA PHE A 15 -2.99 -2.49 -26.73
C PHE A 15 -3.90 -3.00 -27.88
N GLU A 16 -5.07 -2.36 -28.13
CA GLU A 16 -5.97 -2.74 -29.22
C GLU A 16 -5.35 -2.42 -30.58
N THR A 17 -4.55 -1.36 -30.68
CA THR A 17 -3.77 -1.02 -31.89
C THR A 17 -2.45 -1.78 -31.99
N GLY A 18 -2.22 -2.72 -31.06
CA GLY A 18 -1.10 -3.63 -31.07
C GLY A 18 0.10 -3.16 -30.26
N ASP A 19 -0.03 -2.12 -29.42
CA ASP A 19 1.04 -1.77 -28.49
C ASP A 19 1.31 -2.91 -27.50
N LYS A 20 2.57 -3.03 -27.06
CA LYS A 20 3.10 -4.16 -26.31
C LYS A 20 3.83 -3.70 -25.05
N ILE A 21 3.92 -4.59 -24.08
CA ILE A 21 4.72 -4.37 -22.87
C ILE A 21 6.21 -4.49 -23.22
N VAL A 22 7.04 -3.57 -22.71
CA VAL A 22 8.50 -3.57 -22.88
C VAL A 22 9.26 -3.76 -21.56
N GLU A 23 8.63 -3.47 -20.42
CA GLU A 23 9.18 -3.74 -19.09
C GLU A 23 8.05 -4.10 -18.14
N ILE A 24 8.29 -5.07 -17.26
CA ILE A 24 7.42 -5.42 -16.13
C ILE A 24 8.25 -5.35 -14.86
N GLY A 25 7.78 -4.57 -13.89
CA GLY A 25 8.36 -4.47 -12.57
C GLY A 25 7.35 -4.82 -11.50
N ILE A 26 7.66 -5.83 -10.67
CA ILE A 26 6.79 -6.25 -9.57
C ILE A 26 7.63 -6.39 -8.30
N ILE A 27 7.10 -5.95 -7.18
CA ILE A 27 7.66 -6.22 -5.86
C ILE A 27 6.64 -6.93 -4.97
N GLU A 28 7.13 -7.83 -4.13
CA GLU A 28 6.29 -8.54 -3.18
C GLU A 28 6.23 -7.81 -1.84
N LEU A 29 5.02 -7.72 -1.29
CA LEU A 29 4.78 -7.30 0.08
C LEU A 29 4.13 -8.46 0.86
N ASP A 30 4.45 -8.57 2.14
CA ASP A 30 3.70 -9.39 3.08
C ASP A 30 3.16 -8.50 4.20
N ASN A 31 1.84 -8.47 4.34
CA ASN A 31 1.16 -7.57 5.28
C ASN A 31 1.67 -6.12 5.14
N HIS A 32 1.71 -5.62 3.91
CA HIS A 32 2.15 -4.28 3.52
C HIS A 32 3.65 -4.01 3.70
N VAL A 33 4.47 -5.00 4.08
CA VAL A 33 5.92 -4.84 4.27
C VAL A 33 6.67 -5.49 3.10
N PRO A 34 7.61 -4.78 2.45
CA PRO A 34 8.43 -5.36 1.38
C PRO A 34 9.22 -6.58 1.86
N THR A 35 9.08 -7.71 1.15
CA THR A 35 9.81 -8.95 1.47
C THR A 35 11.22 -8.99 0.89
N GLY A 36 11.53 -8.08 -0.03
CA GLY A 36 12.76 -8.07 -0.80
C GLY A 36 12.69 -8.89 -2.09
N LYS A 37 11.63 -9.68 -2.29
CA LYS A 37 11.44 -10.40 -3.56
C LYS A 37 10.88 -9.46 -4.62
N SER A 38 11.36 -9.65 -5.86
CA SER A 38 10.91 -8.89 -7.02
C SER A 38 10.90 -9.75 -8.27
N PHE A 39 10.04 -9.36 -9.20
CA PHE A 39 10.00 -9.89 -10.57
C PHE A 39 10.26 -8.73 -11.51
N HIS A 40 11.29 -8.84 -12.35
CA HIS A 40 11.67 -7.77 -13.25
C HIS A 40 12.17 -8.33 -14.57
N TYR A 41 11.51 -7.94 -15.65
CA TYR A 41 11.88 -8.33 -17.00
C TYR A 41 11.73 -7.17 -17.96
N TYR A 42 12.74 -7.01 -18.82
CA TYR A 42 12.62 -6.29 -20.07
C TYR A 42 12.15 -7.27 -21.17
N LEU A 43 11.26 -6.82 -22.02
CA LEU A 43 10.61 -7.66 -23.01
C LEU A 43 10.87 -7.15 -24.44
N ASN A 44 11.02 -8.09 -25.37
CA ASN A 44 11.04 -7.79 -26.78
C ASN A 44 9.59 -7.69 -27.31
N PRO A 45 9.11 -6.49 -27.68
CA PRO A 45 7.75 -6.30 -28.15
C PRO A 45 7.56 -6.72 -29.63
N GLU A 46 8.65 -7.08 -30.33
CA GLU A 46 8.68 -7.35 -31.78
C GLU A 46 8.15 -6.19 -32.64
N ARG A 47 8.15 -4.99 -32.10
CA ARG A 47 7.75 -3.74 -32.76
C ARG A 47 8.56 -2.57 -32.23
N GLU A 48 8.51 -1.46 -32.94
CA GLU A 48 9.13 -0.23 -32.49
C GLU A 48 8.26 0.50 -31.48
N SER A 49 8.91 1.09 -30.46
CA SER A 49 8.22 1.95 -29.49
C SER A 49 7.87 3.29 -30.12
N ASN A 50 6.69 3.81 -29.77
CA ASN A 50 6.31 5.16 -30.10
C ASN A 50 7.36 6.16 -29.55
N PRO A 51 7.76 7.19 -30.31
CA PRO A 51 8.75 8.17 -29.87
C PRO A 51 8.42 8.86 -28.55
N GLN A 52 7.14 9.00 -28.19
CA GLN A 52 6.71 9.56 -26.91
C GLN A 52 6.96 8.56 -25.75
N ALA A 53 6.60 7.29 -25.93
CA ALA A 53 6.88 6.24 -24.98
C ALA A 53 8.39 6.05 -24.75
N LEU A 54 9.17 6.03 -25.85
CA LEU A 54 10.63 5.94 -25.78
C LEU A 54 11.27 7.08 -24.96
N LYS A 55 10.73 8.30 -25.04
CA LYS A 55 11.20 9.43 -24.22
C LYS A 55 10.93 9.25 -22.74
N ILE A 56 9.86 8.52 -22.37
CA ILE A 56 9.45 8.30 -21.01
C ILE A 56 10.32 7.22 -20.35
N HIS A 57 10.38 6.02 -20.96
CA HIS A 57 11.08 4.87 -20.38
C HIS A 57 12.52 4.70 -20.86
N GLY A 58 12.94 5.36 -21.95
CA GLY A 58 14.34 5.34 -22.45
C GLY A 58 14.81 4.01 -23.04
N LEU A 59 13.96 2.97 -23.13
CA LEU A 59 14.31 1.63 -23.61
C LEU A 59 14.34 1.61 -25.12
N THR A 60 15.54 1.59 -25.73
CA THR A 60 15.70 1.58 -27.18
C THR A 60 15.32 0.24 -27.80
N ASN A 61 14.86 0.25 -29.04
CA ASN A 61 14.53 -0.98 -29.80
C ASN A 61 15.76 -1.91 -29.91
N ALA A 62 16.97 -1.35 -30.02
CA ALA A 62 18.21 -2.12 -30.03
C ALA A 62 18.45 -2.87 -28.71
N PHE A 63 18.14 -2.25 -27.57
CA PHE A 63 18.25 -2.87 -26.26
C PHE A 63 17.22 -3.99 -26.06
N LEU A 64 15.98 -3.78 -26.55
CA LEU A 64 14.87 -4.72 -26.37
C LEU A 64 14.93 -5.94 -27.30
N LYS A 65 15.63 -5.85 -28.43
CA LYS A 65 15.69 -6.89 -29.46
C LYS A 65 16.13 -8.26 -28.94
N ASP A 66 17.08 -8.27 -28.01
CA ASP A 66 17.66 -9.50 -27.45
C ASP A 66 17.01 -9.94 -26.13
N LYS A 67 15.90 -9.32 -25.76
CA LYS A 67 15.14 -9.67 -24.55
C LYS A 67 14.13 -10.78 -24.83
N PRO A 68 13.70 -11.55 -23.80
CA PRO A 68 12.63 -12.52 -23.93
C PRO A 68 11.33 -11.85 -24.38
N LYS A 69 10.46 -12.61 -25.01
CA LYS A 69 9.08 -12.18 -25.27
C LYS A 69 8.22 -12.46 -24.03
N PHE A 70 7.00 -11.91 -23.97
CA PHE A 70 6.09 -12.16 -22.86
C PHE A 70 5.79 -13.67 -22.71
N ILE A 71 5.60 -14.40 -23.79
CA ILE A 71 5.35 -15.85 -23.80
C ILE A 71 6.48 -16.65 -23.12
N ASP A 72 7.71 -16.17 -23.18
CA ASP A 72 8.87 -16.86 -22.57
C ASP A 72 8.92 -16.73 -21.04
N ILE A 73 8.15 -15.78 -20.48
CA ILE A 73 8.13 -15.46 -19.05
C ILE A 73 6.76 -15.65 -18.40
N VAL A 74 5.71 -15.91 -19.17
CA VAL A 74 4.32 -15.92 -18.69
C VAL A 74 4.10 -16.88 -17.51
N ASP A 75 4.66 -18.10 -17.54
CA ASP A 75 4.55 -19.05 -16.45
C ASP A 75 5.13 -18.49 -15.14
N LYS A 76 6.33 -17.89 -15.22
CA LYS A 76 6.99 -17.25 -14.06
C LYS A 76 6.21 -16.04 -13.57
N PHE A 77 5.60 -15.30 -14.48
CA PHE A 77 4.75 -14.16 -14.14
C PHE A 77 3.53 -14.62 -13.36
N ILE A 78 2.80 -15.62 -13.85
CA ILE A 78 1.61 -16.18 -13.18
C ILE A 78 1.99 -16.79 -11.83
N GLU A 79 3.08 -17.56 -11.75
CA GLU A 79 3.59 -18.11 -10.50
C GLU A 79 3.91 -17.00 -9.48
N PHE A 80 4.54 -15.91 -9.95
CA PHE A 80 4.92 -14.81 -9.07
C PHE A 80 3.72 -14.02 -8.53
N ILE A 81 2.67 -13.80 -9.30
CA ILE A 81 1.47 -13.07 -8.85
C ILE A 81 0.44 -13.94 -8.16
N SER A 82 0.59 -15.28 -8.22
CA SER A 82 -0.36 -16.26 -7.69
C SER A 82 -0.87 -15.90 -6.29
N ASP A 83 -2.19 -16.00 -6.07
CA ASP A 83 -2.89 -15.79 -4.80
C ASP A 83 -2.62 -14.44 -4.10
N SER A 84 -2.13 -13.43 -4.84
CA SER A 84 -1.82 -12.11 -4.29
C SER A 84 -2.90 -11.09 -4.62
N LYS A 85 -3.04 -10.06 -3.78
CA LYS A 85 -3.64 -8.81 -4.21
C LYS A 85 -2.65 -8.04 -5.09
N ILE A 86 -3.11 -7.54 -6.24
CA ILE A 86 -2.29 -6.84 -7.22
C ILE A 86 -2.56 -5.35 -7.07
N ILE A 87 -1.56 -4.59 -6.68
CA ILE A 87 -1.62 -3.15 -6.44
C ILE A 87 -1.02 -2.43 -7.63
N ILE A 88 -1.80 -1.56 -8.28
CA ILE A 88 -1.39 -0.83 -9.48
C ILE A 88 -1.88 0.61 -9.39
N HIS A 89 -1.18 1.54 -10.04
CA HIS A 89 -1.60 2.94 -10.14
C HIS A 89 -2.21 3.22 -11.51
N ASN A 90 -3.53 3.49 -11.59
CA ASN A 90 -4.30 3.52 -12.84
C ASN A 90 -4.41 2.13 -13.48
N ALA A 91 -4.89 1.19 -12.68
CA ALA A 91 -4.88 -0.24 -12.98
C ALA A 91 -5.50 -0.61 -14.34
N SER A 92 -6.47 0.16 -14.85
CA SER A 92 -7.11 -0.10 -16.13
C SER A 92 -6.12 -0.12 -17.31
N PHE A 93 -5.05 0.67 -17.23
CA PHE A 93 -4.01 0.72 -18.26
C PHE A 93 -3.18 -0.58 -18.26
N ASP A 94 -2.49 -0.87 -17.15
CA ASP A 94 -1.59 -2.03 -17.07
C ASP A 94 -2.33 -3.35 -17.22
N ILE A 95 -3.51 -3.50 -16.61
CA ILE A 95 -4.33 -4.70 -16.70
C ILE A 95 -4.81 -4.93 -18.14
N GLY A 96 -5.13 -3.88 -18.87
CA GLY A 96 -5.49 -4.00 -20.29
C GLY A 96 -4.36 -4.62 -21.12
N PHE A 97 -3.13 -4.14 -20.94
CA PHE A 97 -1.95 -4.68 -21.60
C PHE A 97 -1.64 -6.11 -21.14
N ILE A 98 -1.64 -6.38 -19.85
CA ILE A 98 -1.35 -7.71 -19.29
C ILE A 98 -2.37 -8.73 -19.78
N ASN A 99 -3.67 -8.42 -19.71
CA ASN A 99 -4.72 -9.34 -20.16
C ASN A 99 -4.65 -9.58 -21.67
N ASN A 100 -4.26 -8.57 -22.45
CA ASN A 100 -4.05 -8.77 -23.88
C ASN A 100 -2.87 -9.72 -24.15
N GLU A 101 -1.76 -9.59 -23.44
CA GLU A 101 -0.61 -10.50 -23.55
C GLU A 101 -0.96 -11.92 -23.06
N LEU A 102 -1.69 -12.06 -21.93
CA LEU A 102 -2.16 -13.34 -21.42
C LEU A 102 -3.05 -14.06 -22.43
N ARG A 103 -4.02 -13.34 -23.03
CA ARG A 103 -4.91 -13.88 -24.07
C ARG A 103 -4.14 -14.37 -25.29
N ILE A 104 -3.09 -13.66 -25.72
CA ILE A 104 -2.23 -14.07 -26.85
C ILE A 104 -1.48 -15.37 -26.51
N CYS A 105 -1.19 -15.59 -25.23
CA CYS A 105 -0.51 -16.78 -24.73
C CYS A 105 -1.46 -17.92 -24.33
N ASP A 106 -2.77 -17.81 -24.57
CA ASP A 106 -3.82 -18.77 -24.17
C ASP A 106 -3.94 -18.95 -22.64
N TYR A 107 -3.68 -17.88 -21.87
CA TYR A 107 -3.90 -17.84 -20.42
C TYR A 107 -5.18 -17.06 -20.08
N ASP A 108 -5.75 -17.38 -18.91
CA ASP A 108 -6.90 -16.65 -18.36
C ASP A 108 -6.53 -15.20 -17.98
N GLU A 109 -7.49 -14.30 -18.12
CA GLU A 109 -7.35 -12.91 -17.68
C GLU A 109 -7.25 -12.82 -16.16
N LEU A 110 -6.59 -11.78 -15.67
CA LEU A 110 -6.46 -11.52 -14.23
C LEU A 110 -7.84 -11.23 -13.60
N ASP A 111 -8.10 -11.83 -12.43
CA ASP A 111 -9.34 -11.57 -11.69
C ASP A 111 -9.36 -10.14 -11.14
N LYS A 112 -10.37 -9.38 -11.55
CA LYS A 112 -10.58 -7.98 -11.12
C LYS A 112 -10.76 -7.83 -9.60
N LEU A 113 -11.25 -8.86 -8.91
CA LEU A 113 -11.42 -8.85 -7.45
C LEU A 113 -10.08 -8.87 -6.68
N CYS A 114 -9.00 -9.27 -7.36
CA CYS A 114 -7.67 -9.26 -6.78
C CYS A 114 -6.92 -7.92 -7.01
N ILE A 115 -7.48 -6.97 -7.76
CA ILE A 115 -6.81 -5.73 -8.18
C ILE A 115 -7.19 -4.58 -7.24
N ILE A 116 -6.17 -3.84 -6.78
CA ILE A 116 -6.31 -2.61 -5.99
C ILE A 116 -5.76 -1.45 -6.83
N ASP A 117 -6.65 -0.55 -7.27
CA ASP A 117 -6.26 0.66 -7.99
C ASP A 117 -5.95 1.81 -7.02
N THR A 118 -4.68 2.15 -6.88
CA THR A 118 -4.23 3.23 -6.00
C THR A 118 -4.61 4.62 -6.50
N LEU A 119 -4.87 4.80 -7.81
CA LEU A 119 -5.39 6.04 -8.35
C LEU A 119 -6.81 6.32 -7.82
N PHE A 120 -7.65 5.28 -7.76
CA PHE A 120 -8.98 5.38 -7.18
C PHE A 120 -8.91 5.71 -5.68
N LEU A 121 -8.06 5.02 -4.92
CA LEU A 121 -7.84 5.32 -3.50
C LEU A 121 -7.36 6.76 -3.28
N ALA A 122 -6.41 7.22 -4.10
CA ALA A 122 -5.87 8.57 -4.01
C ALA A 122 -6.92 9.64 -4.35
N LYS A 123 -7.73 9.44 -5.40
CA LYS A 123 -8.83 10.34 -5.76
C LYS A 123 -9.86 10.47 -4.64
N THR A 124 -10.18 9.37 -3.96
CA THR A 124 -11.10 9.36 -2.82
C THR A 124 -10.52 10.11 -1.62
N LYS A 125 -9.21 9.95 -1.34
CA LYS A 125 -8.54 10.58 -0.21
C LYS A 125 -8.22 12.08 -0.45
N PHE A 126 -7.98 12.47 -1.71
CA PHE A 126 -7.56 13.82 -2.11
C PHE A 126 -8.41 14.37 -3.27
N PRO A 127 -9.71 14.60 -3.06
CA PRO A 127 -10.58 15.08 -4.12
C PRO A 127 -10.10 16.45 -4.67
N GLY A 128 -10.11 16.58 -6.00
CA GLY A 128 -9.71 17.80 -6.70
C GLY A 128 -8.21 18.10 -6.76
N GLN A 129 -7.34 17.19 -6.26
CA GLN A 129 -5.89 17.34 -6.32
C GLN A 129 -5.27 16.46 -7.40
N SER A 130 -4.04 16.81 -7.81
CA SER A 130 -3.23 15.93 -8.66
C SER A 130 -2.82 14.69 -7.87
N VAL A 131 -3.10 13.52 -8.41
CA VAL A 131 -2.88 12.21 -7.77
C VAL A 131 -2.09 11.25 -8.66
N ASN A 132 -1.29 11.76 -9.61
CA ASN A 132 -0.30 10.92 -10.29
C ASN A 132 0.81 10.51 -9.31
N LEU A 133 1.58 9.48 -9.67
CA LEU A 133 2.60 8.90 -8.79
C LEU A 133 3.59 9.94 -8.26
N ASP A 134 4.08 10.85 -9.11
CA ASP A 134 5.00 11.93 -8.72
C ASP A 134 4.37 12.89 -7.70
N SER A 135 3.13 13.30 -7.93
CA SER A 135 2.42 14.20 -7.04
C SER A 135 2.19 13.56 -5.67
N LEU A 136 1.90 12.26 -5.65
CA LEU A 136 1.73 11.50 -4.41
C LEU A 136 3.06 11.30 -3.69
N CYS A 137 4.16 10.99 -4.41
CA CYS A 137 5.49 10.90 -3.80
C CYS A 137 5.88 12.22 -3.13
N ARG A 138 5.71 13.36 -3.82
CA ARG A 138 5.99 14.69 -3.22
C ARG A 138 5.10 14.96 -2.00
N LYS A 139 3.81 14.61 -2.08
CA LYS A 139 2.85 14.81 -0.97
C LYS A 139 3.24 14.01 0.28
N PHE A 140 3.76 12.81 0.11
CA PHE A 140 4.16 11.92 1.20
C PHE A 140 5.65 12.02 1.56
N ASN A 141 6.39 12.98 0.97
CA ASN A 141 7.83 13.16 1.14
C ASN A 141 8.63 11.89 0.83
N ILE A 142 8.21 11.15 -0.21
CA ILE A 142 8.94 10.00 -0.75
C ILE A 142 9.97 10.56 -1.73
N ASP A 143 11.23 10.15 -1.53
CA ASP A 143 12.34 10.59 -2.38
C ASP A 143 12.20 10.02 -3.80
N ILE A 144 12.27 10.92 -4.78
CA ILE A 144 12.23 10.62 -6.22
C ILE A 144 13.47 11.15 -6.96
N SER A 145 14.52 11.51 -6.24
CA SER A 145 15.73 12.12 -6.82
C SER A 145 16.43 11.25 -7.86
N ASP A 146 16.33 9.93 -7.72
CA ASP A 146 16.89 8.95 -8.65
C ASP A 146 15.99 8.63 -9.86
N ARG A 147 14.85 9.34 -10.01
CA ARG A 147 13.85 9.08 -11.06
C ARG A 147 13.99 10.06 -12.23
N GLU A 148 15.14 10.02 -12.92
CA GLU A 148 15.33 10.79 -14.17
C GLU A 148 14.55 10.18 -15.35
N ILE A 149 14.42 8.86 -15.37
CA ILE A 149 13.72 8.09 -16.40
C ILE A 149 12.76 7.11 -15.70
N HIS A 150 11.57 6.93 -16.27
CA HIS A 150 10.61 5.95 -15.79
C HIS A 150 11.13 4.54 -16.00
N GLY A 151 10.86 3.65 -15.06
CA GLY A 151 11.19 2.25 -15.16
C GLY A 151 10.30 1.44 -14.23
N ALA A 152 9.67 0.41 -14.77
CA ALA A 152 8.61 -0.33 -14.10
C ALA A 152 9.00 -0.82 -12.69
N LEU A 153 10.19 -1.35 -12.49
CA LEU A 153 10.60 -1.78 -11.14
C LEU A 153 10.81 -0.62 -10.17
N LYS A 154 11.32 0.52 -10.65
CA LYS A 154 11.46 1.74 -9.82
C LYS A 154 10.10 2.27 -9.41
N ASP A 155 9.20 2.36 -10.37
CA ASP A 155 7.86 2.89 -10.17
C ASP A 155 7.03 1.97 -9.27
N ALA A 156 7.14 0.65 -9.39
CA ALA A 156 6.57 -0.29 -8.44
C ALA A 156 7.09 -0.10 -7.00
N LYS A 157 8.39 0.19 -6.81
CA LYS A 157 8.95 0.50 -5.48
C LYS A 157 8.41 1.81 -4.90
N LEU A 158 8.31 2.86 -5.71
CA LEU A 158 7.72 4.13 -5.30
C LEU A 158 6.24 3.95 -4.97
N LEU A 159 5.52 3.20 -5.81
CA LEU A 159 4.11 2.91 -5.60
C LEU A 159 3.86 2.12 -4.31
N ALA A 160 4.73 1.20 -3.94
CA ALA A 160 4.61 0.50 -2.66
C ALA A 160 4.65 1.46 -1.46
N ASN A 161 5.56 2.43 -1.47
CA ASN A 161 5.62 3.43 -0.42
C ASN A 161 4.38 4.34 -0.44
N VAL A 162 3.92 4.76 -1.63
CA VAL A 162 2.69 5.56 -1.79
C VAL A 162 1.47 4.78 -1.30
N TYR A 163 1.36 3.50 -1.64
CA TYR A 163 0.27 2.65 -1.20
C TYR A 163 0.19 2.55 0.33
N LEU A 164 1.32 2.34 0.99
CA LEU A 164 1.40 2.34 2.46
C LEU A 164 0.84 3.63 3.07
N GLU A 165 1.21 4.79 2.53
CA GLU A 165 0.70 6.08 3.00
C GLU A 165 -0.79 6.29 2.67
N LEU A 166 -1.27 5.74 1.56
CA LEU A 166 -2.68 5.80 1.18
C LEU A 166 -3.57 4.98 2.12
N ILE A 167 -3.14 3.80 2.55
CA ILE A 167 -3.93 2.93 3.43
C ILE A 167 -3.83 3.30 4.92
N GLY A 168 -3.01 4.27 5.29
CA GLY A 168 -2.94 4.77 6.67
C GLY A 168 -1.53 4.96 7.22
N GLY A 169 -0.50 4.84 6.38
CA GLY A 169 0.90 5.01 6.77
C GLY A 169 1.44 3.82 7.59
N LYS A 170 2.65 4.00 8.12
CA LYS A 170 3.33 2.99 8.96
C LYS A 170 2.66 2.73 10.31
N GLN A 171 1.62 3.49 10.65
CA GLN A 171 0.80 3.21 11.83
C GLN A 171 -0.33 2.24 11.46
N THR A 172 -0.26 1.04 12.02
CA THR A 172 -1.40 0.10 12.01
C THR A 172 -2.62 0.82 12.59
N ARG A 173 -3.68 0.98 11.79
CA ARG A 173 -5.00 1.36 12.31
C ARG A 173 -5.37 0.34 13.37
N LEU A 174 -5.57 0.79 14.59
CA LEU A 174 -6.36 0.03 15.55
C LEU A 174 -7.79 0.03 15.00
N GLU A 175 -8.12 -1.01 14.25
CA GLU A 175 -9.52 -1.29 13.91
C GLU A 175 -10.18 -1.74 15.21
N PHE A 176 -10.84 -0.81 15.86
CA PHE A 176 -11.90 -1.18 16.77
C PHE A 176 -13.01 -1.71 15.87
N ASN A 177 -13.26 -3.01 15.91
CA ASN A 177 -14.45 -3.57 15.28
C ASN A 177 -15.68 -2.92 15.94
N ASP A 178 -16.12 -1.80 15.38
CA ASP A 178 -17.44 -1.24 15.61
C ASP A 178 -18.46 -2.05 14.79
N GLU A 179 -18.52 -3.37 14.99
CA GLU A 179 -19.72 -4.16 14.71
C GLU A 179 -20.73 -3.92 15.84
N LEU A 180 -21.06 -2.64 16.04
CA LEU A 180 -22.33 -2.26 16.66
C LEU A 180 -23.06 -1.43 15.61
N ASP A 181 -23.97 -2.10 14.93
CA ASP A 181 -25.03 -1.48 14.15
C ASP A 181 -25.78 -0.48 15.05
N VAL A 182 -25.35 0.78 15.01
CA VAL A 182 -25.93 1.85 15.85
C VAL A 182 -27.13 2.45 15.12
N SER A 183 -28.05 1.61 14.67
CA SER A 183 -29.30 2.12 14.10
C SER A 183 -30.48 2.19 15.06
N ASP A 184 -30.44 1.53 16.26
CA ASP A 184 -31.63 1.52 17.15
C ASP A 184 -31.33 1.35 18.65
N VAL A 185 -30.16 1.73 19.16
CA VAL A 185 -29.89 1.61 20.62
C VAL A 185 -30.13 2.94 21.31
N THR A 186 -31.16 3.00 22.14
CA THR A 186 -31.39 4.17 23.02
C THR A 186 -30.23 4.31 24.03
N LYS A 187 -29.93 5.55 24.47
CA LYS A 187 -28.83 5.81 25.45
C LYS A 187 -28.94 4.95 26.73
N ALA A 188 -30.15 4.50 27.08
CA ALA A 188 -30.38 3.63 28.24
C ALA A 188 -29.85 2.20 28.02
N ASP A 189 -30.02 1.65 26.80
CA ASP A 189 -29.54 0.31 26.47
C ASP A 189 -28.03 0.23 26.33
N ALA A 190 -27.40 1.31 25.86
CA ALA A 190 -25.93 1.41 25.81
C ALA A 190 -25.30 1.41 27.22
N ILE A 191 -25.93 2.10 28.20
CA ILE A 191 -25.43 2.14 29.57
C ILE A 191 -25.59 0.77 30.25
N SER A 192 -26.71 0.05 30.02
CA SER A 192 -26.96 -1.27 30.59
C SER A 192 -25.98 -2.31 30.03
N ASN A 193 -25.67 -2.26 28.74
CA ASN A 193 -24.67 -3.15 28.10
C ASN A 193 -23.26 -2.89 28.61
N ILE A 194 -22.87 -1.61 28.80
CA ILE A 194 -21.59 -1.24 29.39
C ILE A 194 -21.49 -1.76 30.84
N GLN A 195 -22.55 -1.62 31.65
CA GLN A 195 -22.57 -2.15 33.02
C GLN A 195 -22.46 -3.68 33.07
N SER A 196 -23.10 -4.40 32.14
CA SER A 196 -22.98 -5.88 32.08
C SER A 196 -21.58 -6.36 31.66
N LEU A 197 -20.90 -5.65 30.75
CA LEU A 197 -19.51 -5.93 30.37
C LEU A 197 -18.52 -5.71 31.53
N TYR A 198 -18.82 -4.80 32.46
CA TYR A 198 -17.96 -4.54 33.62
C TYR A 198 -18.33 -5.38 34.85
N ALA A 199 -19.55 -5.92 34.93
CA ALA A 199 -20.01 -6.73 36.06
C ALA A 199 -19.18 -8.01 36.27
N ASN A 200 -18.60 -8.56 35.23
CA ASN A 200 -17.79 -9.79 35.26
C ASN A 200 -16.26 -9.55 35.28
N LYS A 201 -15.79 -8.30 35.32
CA LYS A 201 -14.35 -8.05 35.41
C LYS A 201 -13.87 -8.37 36.83
N LYS A 202 -13.07 -9.43 36.96
CA LYS A 202 -12.31 -9.70 38.19
C LYS A 202 -11.43 -8.48 38.46
N ILE A 203 -11.73 -7.75 39.56
CA ILE A 203 -10.89 -6.66 40.03
C ILE A 203 -9.53 -7.30 40.36
N ARG A 204 -8.50 -6.94 39.61
CA ARG A 204 -7.15 -7.41 39.89
C ARG A 204 -6.72 -6.86 41.25
N ALA A 205 -6.16 -7.72 42.09
CA ALA A 205 -5.59 -7.30 43.36
C ALA A 205 -4.60 -6.14 43.15
N LYS A 206 -4.66 -5.15 44.07
CA LYS A 206 -3.74 -4.01 44.02
C LYS A 206 -2.31 -4.53 43.96
N ARG A 207 -1.57 -4.19 42.93
CA ARG A 207 -0.15 -4.52 42.84
C ARG A 207 0.57 -3.73 43.96
N ASN A 208 1.20 -4.40 44.91
CA ASN A 208 2.15 -3.78 45.82
C ASN A 208 3.42 -3.46 44.99
N THR A 209 3.44 -2.32 44.37
CA THR A 209 4.69 -1.74 43.85
C THR A 209 5.37 -1.11 45.06
N LEU A 210 6.40 -1.77 45.58
CA LEU A 210 7.34 -1.17 46.49
C LEU A 210 8.07 -0.06 45.72
N LEU A 211 7.58 1.16 45.84
CA LEU A 211 8.30 2.33 45.39
C LEU A 211 9.58 2.45 46.24
N ASN A 212 10.73 2.55 45.58
CA ASN A 212 11.97 2.91 46.24
C ASN A 212 11.76 4.26 46.95
N SER A 213 12.31 4.41 48.17
CA SER A 213 12.18 5.63 48.97
C SER A 213 12.67 6.89 48.25
N GLU A 214 13.67 6.75 47.39
CA GLU A 214 14.23 7.83 46.57
C GLU A 214 13.24 8.28 45.47
N ASP A 215 12.62 7.33 44.75
CA ASP A 215 11.62 7.61 43.75
C ASP A 215 10.37 8.30 44.33
N TYR A 216 10.00 7.94 45.56
CA TYR A 216 8.89 8.58 46.25
C TYR A 216 9.18 10.04 46.61
N VAL A 217 10.41 10.33 47.01
CA VAL A 217 10.86 11.71 47.33
C VAL A 217 10.92 12.56 46.06
N LEU A 218 11.49 12.03 44.99
CA LEU A 218 11.54 12.70 43.67
C LEU A 218 10.14 12.97 43.12
N HIS A 219 9.24 12.00 43.21
CA HIS A 219 7.85 12.16 42.80
C HIS A 219 7.13 13.26 43.60
N LYS A 220 7.29 13.31 44.90
CA LYS A 220 6.72 14.39 45.74
C LYS A 220 7.29 15.76 45.38
N LYS A 221 8.56 15.84 45.03
CA LYS A 221 9.20 17.10 44.61
C LYS A 221 8.60 17.57 43.26
N SER A 222 8.51 16.67 42.29
CA SER A 222 7.93 16.98 40.98
C SER A 222 6.45 17.41 41.07
N ILE A 223 5.65 16.79 41.94
CA ILE A 223 4.24 17.19 42.14
C ILE A 223 4.14 18.61 42.67
N LYS A 224 5.04 19.03 43.59
CA LYS A 224 5.04 20.39 44.14
C LYS A 224 5.43 21.47 43.14
N GLU A 225 6.19 21.12 42.09
CA GLU A 225 6.62 22.03 41.05
C GLU A 225 5.52 22.27 39.97
N ILE A 226 4.48 21.43 39.94
CA ILE A 226 3.36 21.55 39.02
C ILE A 226 2.28 22.46 39.63
N SER A 227 2.11 23.65 39.05
CA SER A 227 1.04 24.56 39.46
C SER A 227 -0.34 23.97 39.11
N ASN A 228 -1.30 24.01 40.04
CA ASN A 228 -2.64 23.43 39.89
C ASN A 228 -2.71 21.91 39.72
N ASN A 229 -1.81 21.15 40.37
CA ASN A 229 -1.81 19.71 40.22
C ASN A 229 -3.07 19.05 40.80
N ILE A 230 -3.56 18.03 40.08
CA ILE A 230 -4.79 17.29 40.41
C ILE A 230 -4.57 16.37 41.62
N TRP A 231 -3.32 15.99 41.91
CA TRP A 231 -2.96 15.00 42.92
C TRP A 231 -3.12 15.52 44.35
N GLU A 232 -3.07 16.82 44.56
CA GLU A 232 -3.37 17.44 45.85
C GLU A 232 -4.87 17.53 46.14
N LYS A 233 -5.71 17.57 45.11
CA LYS A 233 -7.16 17.63 45.19
C LYS A 233 -7.83 16.29 45.49
N LEU A 234 -7.13 15.18 45.30
CA LEU A 234 -7.62 13.81 45.53
C LEU A 234 -7.34 13.26 46.92
N LYS A 235 -6.86 14.07 47.84
CA LYS A 235 -6.55 13.68 49.25
C LYS A 235 -7.67 13.94 50.25
N ASN A 236 -8.86 14.37 49.76
CA ASN A 236 -10.04 14.53 50.62
C ASN A 236 -11.08 13.46 50.29
#